data_e885eb66cff33a2889c95a806c764bd3
#
_entry.id   e885eb66cff33a2889c95a806c764bd3
#
_cell.length_a   1.000
_cell.length_b   1.000
_cell.length_c   1.000
_cell.angle_alpha   90.00
_cell.angle_beta   90.00
_cell.angle_gamma   90.00
#
_symmetry.space_group_name_H-M   'P 1'
#
loop_
_entity.id
_entity.type
_entity.pdbx_description
1 polymer ?
#
loop_
_entity_poly.entity_id
_entity_poly.type
_entity_poly.pdbx_seq_one_letter_code
_entity_poly.pdbx_strand_id
1 'polypeptide(L)'
;MEREKRKVKIFAVSDIHGCATALMKSLDVAGFDPKNPDHLLIVLGDLFDRGAENRRVLEYLTTVKNKILIRGNHEDILMESLTTGRVGRLQEINGTLTTLVEFFKYYNGEAYLDIVEFSGRRVCEMLCTLIYSMYDYFETESYIFVHGWITEDAVENDFRYATEAKWHRARWDRWHNHYPFFEIPDGKTLVVGHTPCYYGSMFDKSRSDYDCSIFYGDGLVAIDGAAVSSGNVNVFVTEDEIIIPVTHTVDLTADEIRELSRGGVSCLLLPFTGEATGIRIGDRLSLGTPDGSRLTFTVNATRLCADLDTLQNERFHYDACLPSPTADAALTALGEGTPTLLLVIS
;
A
#
# COMPACT_ATOMS: atom_id res chain seq x y z
N MET A 1 0.95 14.38 -22.06
CA MET A 1 2.44 14.40 -22.03
C MET A 1 2.90 12.95 -21.82
N GLU A 2 3.74 12.42 -22.70
CA GLU A 2 4.27 11.07 -22.55
C GLU A 2 5.19 11.06 -21.34
N ARG A 3 4.97 10.10 -20.42
CA ARG A 3 5.79 10.00 -19.20
C ARG A 3 7.11 9.28 -19.50
N GLU A 4 8.19 9.76 -18.91
CA GLU A 4 9.49 9.12 -19.03
C GLU A 4 9.47 7.75 -18.32
N LYS A 5 10.14 6.75 -18.91
CA LYS A 5 10.21 5.39 -18.40
C LYS A 5 11.65 5.01 -18.10
N ARG A 6 11.84 4.11 -17.15
CA ARG A 6 13.13 3.53 -16.79
C ARG A 6 13.02 2.03 -16.64
N LYS A 7 13.92 1.29 -17.28
CA LYS A 7 14.04 -0.16 -17.10
C LYS A 7 14.64 -0.47 -15.74
N VAL A 8 14.03 -1.41 -15.01
CA VAL A 8 14.48 -1.91 -13.70
C VAL A 8 14.36 -3.41 -13.63
N LYS A 9 15.18 -4.03 -12.77
CA LYS A 9 15.00 -5.42 -12.38
C LYS A 9 14.16 -5.45 -11.10
N ILE A 10 13.00 -6.07 -11.19
CA ILE A 10 11.99 -6.13 -10.14
C ILE A 10 12.12 -7.44 -9.36
N PHE A 11 12.08 -7.33 -8.05
CA PHE A 11 12.01 -8.43 -7.09
C PHE A 11 10.74 -8.23 -6.28
N ALA A 12 9.68 -9.00 -6.58
CA ALA A 12 8.43 -8.88 -5.86
C ALA A 12 8.27 -10.02 -4.84
N VAL A 13 7.86 -9.67 -3.63
CA VAL A 13 7.59 -10.58 -2.51
C VAL A 13 6.25 -10.24 -1.88
N SER A 14 5.65 -11.18 -1.14
CA SER A 14 4.37 -10.97 -0.47
C SER A 14 4.32 -11.77 0.84
N ASP A 15 3.38 -11.38 1.72
CA ASP A 15 2.97 -12.18 2.89
C ASP A 15 4.18 -12.64 3.74
N ILE A 16 5.02 -11.68 4.10
CA ILE A 16 6.26 -11.90 4.86
C ILE A 16 5.92 -12.39 6.27
N HIS A 17 4.87 -11.83 6.88
CA HIS A 17 4.36 -12.23 8.17
C HIS A 17 5.45 -12.42 9.23
N GLY A 18 6.28 -11.40 9.45
CA GLY A 18 7.33 -11.45 10.47
C GLY A 18 8.38 -12.52 10.25
N CYS A 19 8.59 -13.03 9.04
CA CYS A 19 9.59 -14.02 8.67
C CYS A 19 10.84 -13.39 8.03
N ALA A 20 11.51 -12.46 8.73
CA ALA A 20 12.65 -11.70 8.21
C ALA A 20 13.80 -12.58 7.71
N THR A 21 14.12 -13.66 8.43
CA THR A 21 15.19 -14.59 8.03
C THR A 21 14.89 -15.26 6.70
N ALA A 22 13.63 -15.70 6.48
CA ALA A 22 13.20 -16.29 5.21
C ALA A 22 13.25 -15.25 4.07
N LEU A 23 12.73 -14.04 4.31
CA LEU A 23 12.76 -12.94 3.35
C LEU A 23 14.19 -12.66 2.88
N MET A 24 15.10 -12.40 3.81
CA MET A 24 16.48 -12.03 3.49
C MET A 24 17.21 -13.14 2.72
N LYS A 25 17.00 -14.39 3.12
CA LYS A 25 17.56 -15.56 2.43
C LYS A 25 17.01 -15.70 1.02
N SER A 26 15.70 -15.56 0.83
CA SER A 26 15.08 -15.69 -0.49
C SER A 26 15.51 -14.57 -1.45
N LEU A 27 15.62 -13.34 -0.96
CA LEU A 27 16.12 -12.21 -1.75
C LEU A 27 17.59 -12.38 -2.14
N ASP A 28 18.44 -12.88 -1.21
CA ASP A 28 19.86 -13.18 -1.49
C ASP A 28 19.99 -14.24 -2.59
N VAL A 29 19.25 -15.34 -2.46
CA VAL A 29 19.22 -16.41 -3.47
C VAL A 29 18.71 -15.92 -4.83
N ALA A 30 17.74 -15.00 -4.85
CA ALA A 30 17.24 -14.37 -6.07
C ALA A 30 18.23 -13.36 -6.69
N GLY A 31 19.30 -13.00 -5.97
CA GLY A 31 20.31 -12.06 -6.42
C GLY A 31 19.90 -10.58 -6.26
N PHE A 32 19.02 -10.29 -5.29
CA PHE A 32 18.67 -8.90 -4.95
C PHE A 32 19.83 -8.19 -4.27
N ASP A 33 20.23 -7.04 -4.80
CA ASP A 33 21.19 -6.14 -4.16
C ASP A 33 20.48 -4.83 -3.76
N PRO A 34 20.30 -4.55 -2.46
CA PRO A 34 19.64 -3.34 -1.99
C PRO A 34 20.39 -2.04 -2.28
N LYS A 35 21.65 -2.13 -2.73
CA LYS A 35 22.49 -0.98 -3.12
C LYS A 35 22.46 -0.71 -4.62
N ASN A 36 22.01 -1.66 -5.43
CA ASN A 36 21.92 -1.49 -6.87
C ASN A 36 20.73 -0.58 -7.21
N PRO A 37 20.94 0.58 -7.84
CA PRO A 37 19.85 1.51 -8.17
C PRO A 37 18.86 0.95 -9.20
N ASP A 38 19.25 -0.05 -9.99
CA ASP A 38 18.41 -0.66 -11.00
C ASP A 38 17.61 -1.86 -10.46
N HIS A 39 17.84 -2.25 -9.19
CA HIS A 39 17.00 -3.22 -8.49
C HIS A 39 15.86 -2.51 -7.75
N LEU A 40 14.64 -2.97 -7.97
CA LEU A 40 13.43 -2.49 -7.29
C LEU A 40 12.81 -3.64 -6.48
N LEU A 41 12.70 -3.46 -5.17
CA LEU A 41 11.94 -4.38 -4.32
C LEU A 41 10.47 -3.93 -4.26
N ILE A 42 9.54 -4.83 -4.60
CA ILE A 42 8.10 -4.60 -4.41
C ILE A 42 7.60 -5.58 -3.37
N VAL A 43 6.99 -5.08 -2.30
CA VAL A 43 6.39 -5.91 -1.25
C VAL A 43 4.88 -5.74 -1.30
N LEU A 44 4.16 -6.83 -1.55
CA LEU A 44 2.72 -6.84 -1.75
C LEU A 44 1.95 -7.02 -0.44
N GLY A 45 2.33 -6.29 0.61
CA GLY A 45 1.64 -6.27 1.89
C GLY A 45 1.93 -7.44 2.82
N ASP A 46 1.21 -7.45 3.94
CA ASP A 46 1.31 -8.43 5.01
C ASP A 46 2.74 -8.59 5.54
N LEU A 47 3.33 -7.45 5.94
CA LEU A 47 4.70 -7.38 6.46
C LEU A 47 4.82 -8.10 7.79
N PHE A 48 3.82 -7.90 8.65
CA PHE A 48 3.82 -8.24 10.06
C PHE A 48 2.82 -9.36 10.37
N ASP A 49 2.65 -9.62 11.67
CA ASP A 49 1.75 -10.62 12.23
C ASP A 49 2.22 -12.07 12.06
N ARG A 50 1.71 -12.96 12.91
CA ARG A 50 1.96 -14.41 12.92
C ARG A 50 3.40 -14.81 13.26
N GLY A 51 4.38 -14.34 12.50
CA GLY A 51 5.81 -14.64 12.73
C GLY A 51 6.40 -13.87 13.91
N ALA A 52 7.65 -14.18 14.26
CA ALA A 52 8.31 -13.68 15.47
C ALA A 52 9.50 -12.73 15.19
N GLU A 53 9.63 -12.22 13.96
CA GLU A 53 10.72 -11.34 13.57
C GLU A 53 10.17 -10.02 12.95
N ASN A 54 9.04 -9.50 13.48
CA ASN A 54 8.34 -8.33 12.92
C ASN A 54 9.22 -7.08 12.93
N ARG A 55 9.92 -6.81 14.03
CA ARG A 55 10.87 -5.68 14.11
C ARG A 55 11.99 -5.82 13.10
N ARG A 56 12.50 -7.03 12.91
CA ARG A 56 13.60 -7.29 11.98
C ARG A 56 13.16 -7.14 10.52
N VAL A 57 11.89 -7.43 10.18
CA VAL A 57 11.32 -7.10 8.87
C VAL A 57 11.38 -5.60 8.65
N LEU A 58 10.89 -4.81 9.61
CA LEU A 58 10.92 -3.34 9.52
C LEU A 58 12.36 -2.82 9.39
N GLU A 59 13.27 -3.29 10.25
CA GLU A 59 14.69 -2.90 10.21
C GLU A 59 15.32 -3.19 8.84
N TYR A 60 15.09 -4.38 8.29
CA TYR A 60 15.59 -4.72 6.95
C TYR A 60 15.01 -3.79 5.88
N LEU A 61 13.70 -3.60 5.84
CA LEU A 61 13.04 -2.77 4.86
C LEU A 61 13.50 -1.30 4.92
N THR A 62 13.88 -0.78 6.10
CA THR A 62 14.44 0.58 6.22
C THR A 62 15.81 0.72 5.54
N THR A 63 16.56 -0.38 5.40
CA THR A 63 17.86 -0.36 4.69
C THR A 63 17.72 -0.34 3.18
N VAL A 64 16.60 -0.82 2.64
CA VAL A 64 16.34 -0.87 1.20
C VAL A 64 15.83 0.48 0.72
N LYS A 65 16.63 1.19 -0.09
CA LYS A 65 16.26 2.53 -0.58
C LYS A 65 15.23 2.48 -1.70
N ASN A 66 15.41 1.56 -2.66
CA ASN A 66 14.58 1.47 -3.84
C ASN A 66 13.52 0.38 -3.64
N LYS A 67 12.41 0.74 -3.03
CA LYS A 67 11.31 -0.17 -2.70
C LYS A 67 9.96 0.48 -2.87
N ILE A 68 8.98 -0.34 -3.18
CA ILE A 68 7.54 -0.05 -3.14
C ILE A 68 6.91 -0.97 -2.10
N LEU A 69 6.12 -0.42 -1.21
CA LEU A 69 5.34 -1.17 -0.24
C LEU A 69 3.86 -1.02 -0.58
N ILE A 70 3.19 -2.13 -0.84
CA ILE A 70 1.76 -2.19 -1.09
C ILE A 70 1.07 -2.62 0.20
N ARG A 71 -0.07 -2.03 0.52
CA ARG A 71 -0.82 -2.28 1.73
C ARG A 71 -1.58 -3.59 1.63
N GLY A 72 -1.43 -4.47 2.62
CA GLY A 72 -2.18 -5.69 2.78
C GLY A 72 -3.32 -5.54 3.79
N ASN A 73 -4.12 -6.59 3.95
CA ASN A 73 -5.20 -6.61 4.94
C ASN A 73 -4.68 -6.69 6.39
N HIS A 74 -3.49 -7.22 6.61
CA HIS A 74 -2.87 -7.23 7.94
C HIS A 74 -2.41 -5.86 8.38
N GLU A 75 -2.02 -4.99 7.47
CA GLU A 75 -1.78 -3.58 7.77
C GLU A 75 -3.07 -2.86 8.20
N ASP A 76 -4.23 -3.21 7.61
CA ASP A 76 -5.54 -2.68 8.04
C ASP A 76 -5.89 -3.13 9.47
N ILE A 77 -5.69 -4.42 9.77
CA ILE A 77 -5.93 -5.01 11.10
C ILE A 77 -5.01 -4.35 12.17
N LEU A 78 -3.74 -4.18 11.84
CA LEU A 78 -2.79 -3.53 12.73
C LEU A 78 -3.15 -2.07 12.96
N MET A 79 -3.53 -1.33 11.89
CA MET A 79 -3.94 0.06 11.97
C MET A 79 -5.14 0.25 12.91
N GLU A 80 -6.14 -0.64 12.84
CA GLU A 80 -7.28 -0.61 13.77
C GLU A 80 -6.82 -0.73 15.23
N SER A 81 -5.87 -1.62 15.54
CA SER A 81 -5.31 -1.74 16.89
C SER A 81 -4.55 -0.49 17.31
N LEU A 82 -3.74 0.08 16.41
CA LEU A 82 -2.93 1.28 16.71
C LEU A 82 -3.79 2.53 16.96
N THR A 83 -4.90 2.67 16.23
CA THR A 83 -5.78 3.84 16.35
C THR A 83 -6.78 3.73 17.49
N THR A 84 -7.30 2.52 17.74
CA THR A 84 -8.29 2.31 18.81
C THR A 84 -7.68 1.98 20.17
N GLY A 85 -6.41 1.57 20.20
CA GLY A 85 -5.75 1.03 21.40
C GLY A 85 -6.31 -0.33 21.84
N ARG A 86 -7.07 -1.03 20.99
CA ARG A 86 -7.77 -2.27 21.33
C ARG A 86 -7.29 -3.42 20.49
N VAL A 87 -7.31 -4.61 21.09
CA VAL A 87 -7.10 -5.89 20.41
C VAL A 87 -8.38 -6.69 20.53
N GLY A 88 -9.04 -6.95 19.43
CA GLY A 88 -10.24 -7.75 19.35
C GLY A 88 -9.95 -9.16 18.83
N ARG A 89 -11.01 -9.94 18.66
CA ARG A 89 -10.92 -11.32 18.15
C ARG A 89 -10.28 -11.40 16.77
N LEU A 90 -10.52 -10.41 15.90
CA LEU A 90 -9.93 -10.39 14.55
C LEU A 90 -8.41 -10.33 14.62
N GLN A 91 -7.87 -9.45 15.46
CA GLN A 91 -6.44 -9.28 15.69
C GLN A 91 -5.81 -10.54 16.30
N GLU A 92 -6.49 -11.16 17.27
CA GLU A 92 -6.02 -12.40 17.91
C GLU A 92 -5.86 -13.54 16.90
N ILE A 93 -6.91 -13.84 16.12
CA ILE A 93 -6.89 -14.96 15.16
C ILE A 93 -5.94 -14.73 13.98
N ASN A 94 -5.66 -13.47 13.65
CA ASN A 94 -4.71 -13.10 12.59
C ASN A 94 -3.27 -12.95 13.08
N GLY A 95 -3.02 -13.08 14.39
CA GLY A 95 -1.67 -13.07 14.95
C GLY A 95 -1.07 -11.69 15.17
N THR A 96 -1.88 -10.62 15.14
CA THR A 96 -1.43 -9.24 15.38
C THR A 96 -0.80 -9.04 16.76
N LEU A 97 -1.16 -9.89 17.74
CA LEU A 97 -0.52 -9.89 19.05
C LEU A 97 1.00 -10.09 18.97
N THR A 98 1.51 -10.89 18.04
CA THR A 98 2.96 -11.08 17.89
C THR A 98 3.65 -9.78 17.51
N THR A 99 3.07 -9.01 16.62
CA THR A 99 3.53 -7.68 16.22
C THR A 99 3.52 -6.72 17.41
N LEU A 100 2.39 -6.65 18.12
CA LEU A 100 2.22 -5.73 19.24
C LEU A 100 3.17 -6.04 20.39
N VAL A 101 3.42 -7.33 20.68
CA VAL A 101 4.38 -7.74 21.73
C VAL A 101 5.81 -7.34 21.35
N GLU A 102 6.21 -7.46 20.08
CA GLU A 102 7.55 -7.07 19.65
C GLU A 102 7.76 -5.55 19.63
N PHE A 103 6.78 -4.79 19.21
CA PHE A 103 6.89 -3.32 19.08
C PHE A 103 6.56 -2.58 20.38
N PHE A 104 5.64 -3.13 21.20
CA PHE A 104 5.19 -2.54 22.46
C PHE A 104 5.44 -3.51 23.60
N LYS A 105 5.81 -2.99 24.77
CA LYS A 105 5.94 -3.84 25.99
C LYS A 105 4.53 -4.23 26.44
N TYR A 106 4.16 -5.48 26.21
CA TYR A 106 2.89 -6.04 26.63
C TYR A 106 2.97 -6.57 28.06
N TYR A 107 2.05 -6.16 28.96
CA TYR A 107 1.99 -6.65 30.34
C TYR A 107 0.64 -7.31 30.65
N ASN A 108 0.72 -8.56 31.17
CA ASN A 108 -0.31 -9.28 31.94
C ASN A 108 -1.70 -9.51 31.34
N GLY A 109 -1.83 -10.04 30.12
CA GLY A 109 -3.08 -10.70 29.70
C GLY A 109 -4.31 -9.79 29.48
N GLU A 110 -4.25 -8.54 29.85
CA GLU A 110 -5.22 -7.52 29.46
C GLU A 110 -4.62 -6.70 28.32
N ALA A 111 -5.31 -6.67 27.21
CA ALA A 111 -4.91 -5.98 25.98
C ALA A 111 -5.01 -4.45 26.15
N TYR A 112 -4.28 -3.90 27.10
CA TYR A 112 -4.01 -2.48 27.17
C TYR A 112 -2.67 -2.26 26.47
N LEU A 113 -2.75 -1.84 25.21
CA LEU A 113 -1.60 -1.17 24.60
C LEU A 113 -1.38 0.09 25.42
N ASP A 114 -0.32 0.12 26.23
CA ASP A 114 0.08 1.34 26.90
C ASP A 114 0.77 2.28 25.90
N ILE A 115 -0.02 2.72 24.92
CA ILE A 115 0.34 3.75 23.92
C ILE A 115 0.61 5.08 24.63
N VAL A 116 0.27 5.18 25.92
CA VAL A 116 0.39 6.38 26.72
C VAL A 116 1.85 6.65 27.12
N GLU A 117 2.71 5.64 27.22
CA GLU A 117 4.14 5.88 27.40
C GLU A 117 4.73 6.57 26.17
N PHE A 118 5.58 7.57 26.37
CA PHE A 118 6.20 8.37 25.30
C PHE A 118 6.92 7.52 24.23
N SER A 119 7.55 6.42 24.61
CA SER A 119 8.17 5.45 23.69
C SER A 119 7.14 4.70 22.85
N GLY A 120 6.03 4.28 23.45
CA GLY A 120 4.93 3.61 22.76
C GLY A 120 4.24 4.52 21.74
N ARG A 121 4.02 5.78 22.07
CA ARG A 121 3.44 6.78 21.15
C ARG A 121 4.30 6.96 19.89
N ARG A 122 5.61 7.11 20.02
CA ARG A 122 6.52 7.25 18.87
C ARG A 122 6.51 6.04 17.94
N VAL A 123 6.47 4.84 18.53
CA VAL A 123 6.38 3.60 17.75
C VAL A 123 5.04 3.51 17.03
N CYS A 124 3.94 3.86 17.71
CA CYS A 124 2.62 3.92 17.10
C CYS A 124 2.59 4.91 15.93
N GLU A 125 3.04 6.13 16.10
CA GLU A 125 3.13 7.14 15.06
C GLU A 125 3.99 6.66 13.87
N MET A 126 5.12 6.01 14.14
CA MET A 126 5.99 5.45 13.11
C MET A 126 5.29 4.35 12.30
N LEU A 127 4.60 3.41 12.97
CA LEU A 127 3.88 2.33 12.27
C LEU A 127 2.68 2.87 11.49
N CYS A 128 1.91 3.80 12.06
CA CYS A 128 0.82 4.47 11.36
C CYS A 128 1.33 5.19 10.11
N THR A 129 2.41 5.97 10.24
CA THR A 129 3.04 6.67 9.11
C THR A 129 3.50 5.69 8.03
N LEU A 130 4.13 4.57 8.43
CA LEU A 130 4.52 3.53 7.49
C LEU A 130 3.31 2.99 6.72
N ILE A 131 2.25 2.59 7.43
CA ILE A 131 1.06 1.99 6.79
C ILE A 131 0.35 2.99 5.88
N TYR A 132 0.20 4.25 6.29
CA TYR A 132 -0.39 5.31 5.45
C TYR A 132 0.48 5.65 4.23
N SER A 133 1.79 5.42 4.29
CA SER A 133 2.69 5.63 3.14
C SER A 133 2.68 4.48 2.15
N MET A 134 2.03 3.36 2.46
CA MET A 134 1.92 2.21 1.55
C MET A 134 0.92 2.50 0.43
N TYR A 135 1.19 1.95 -0.73
CA TYR A 135 0.37 2.10 -1.93
C TYR A 135 -0.75 1.04 -1.96
N ASP A 136 -1.85 1.33 -2.65
CA ASP A 136 -2.88 0.31 -2.91
C ASP A 136 -2.46 -0.65 -4.01
N TYR A 137 -1.70 -0.16 -4.98
CA TYR A 137 -1.19 -0.90 -6.12
C TYR A 137 0.10 -0.26 -6.64
N PHE A 138 0.82 -0.97 -7.49
CA PHE A 138 1.91 -0.41 -8.26
C PHE A 138 1.83 -0.94 -9.71
N GLU A 139 2.11 -0.09 -10.68
CA GLU A 139 2.08 -0.46 -12.10
C GLU A 139 3.43 -0.30 -12.76
N THR A 140 3.71 -1.23 -13.66
CA THR A 140 4.78 -1.13 -14.64
C THR A 140 4.18 -1.19 -16.05
N GLU A 141 5.01 -1.26 -17.07
CA GLU A 141 4.50 -1.41 -18.45
C GLU A 141 3.68 -2.68 -18.61
N SER A 142 4.14 -3.81 -18.06
CA SER A 142 3.56 -5.13 -18.29
C SER A 142 2.77 -5.68 -17.11
N TYR A 143 2.91 -5.11 -15.90
CA TYR A 143 2.36 -5.69 -14.68
C TYR A 143 1.56 -4.69 -13.86
N ILE A 144 0.58 -5.21 -13.11
CA ILE A 144 -0.09 -4.55 -11.99
C ILE A 144 0.17 -5.38 -10.74
N PHE A 145 0.73 -4.79 -9.71
CA PHE A 145 1.03 -5.40 -8.42
C PHE A 145 0.00 -4.96 -7.40
N VAL A 146 -0.66 -5.90 -6.73
CA VAL A 146 -1.64 -5.65 -5.65
C VAL A 146 -1.47 -6.70 -4.55
N HIS A 147 -2.05 -6.47 -3.38
CA HIS A 147 -2.03 -7.47 -2.32
C HIS A 147 -2.97 -8.64 -2.61
N GLY A 148 -4.30 -8.42 -2.57
CA GLY A 148 -5.31 -9.47 -2.77
C GLY A 148 -5.83 -9.52 -4.20
N TRP A 149 -6.58 -8.49 -4.58
CA TRP A 149 -7.18 -8.38 -5.91
C TRP A 149 -7.27 -6.91 -6.34
N ILE A 150 -7.71 -6.66 -7.57
CA ILE A 150 -8.12 -5.33 -8.02
C ILE A 150 -9.59 -5.09 -7.66
N THR A 151 -10.03 -3.84 -7.63
CA THR A 151 -11.43 -3.52 -7.33
C THR A 151 -12.38 -4.02 -8.42
N GLU A 152 -13.59 -4.44 -8.05
CA GLU A 152 -14.60 -4.96 -8.97
C GLU A 152 -14.99 -3.98 -10.09
N ASP A 153 -14.93 -2.68 -9.81
CA ASP A 153 -15.27 -1.61 -10.78
C ASP A 153 -14.06 -1.14 -11.61
N ALA A 154 -12.95 -1.92 -11.60
CA ALA A 154 -11.73 -1.54 -12.32
C ALA A 154 -11.96 -1.31 -13.82
N VAL A 155 -12.90 -2.06 -14.42
CA VAL A 155 -13.21 -1.97 -15.84
C VAL A 155 -14.06 -0.73 -16.17
N GLU A 156 -15.01 -0.35 -15.29
CA GLU A 156 -15.93 0.76 -15.53
C GLU A 156 -15.41 2.13 -15.04
N ASN A 157 -14.65 2.15 -13.93
CA ASN A 157 -14.30 3.38 -13.22
C ASN A 157 -12.80 3.61 -13.00
N ASP A 158 -11.93 2.98 -13.74
CA ASP A 158 -10.47 3.06 -13.54
C ASP A 158 -10.04 2.78 -12.07
N PHE A 159 -9.65 1.53 -11.78
CA PHE A 159 -9.27 1.08 -10.43
C PHE A 159 -8.27 2.00 -9.71
N ARG A 160 -7.50 2.78 -10.49
CA ARG A 160 -6.49 3.73 -9.99
C ARG A 160 -7.08 4.81 -9.09
N TYR A 161 -8.37 5.08 -9.22
CA TYR A 161 -9.09 6.10 -8.46
C TYR A 161 -10.18 5.51 -7.53
N ALA A 162 -10.15 4.19 -7.32
CA ALA A 162 -11.14 3.52 -6.48
C ALA A 162 -11.10 4.03 -5.03
N THR A 163 -12.26 4.03 -4.37
CA THR A 163 -12.41 4.47 -2.98
C THR A 163 -11.68 3.55 -2.00
N GLU A 164 -11.37 4.04 -0.80
CA GLU A 164 -10.74 3.22 0.25
C GLU A 164 -11.61 2.01 0.60
N ALA A 165 -12.93 2.17 0.65
CA ALA A 165 -13.85 1.05 0.90
C ALA A 165 -13.75 -0.07 -0.16
N LYS A 166 -13.49 0.28 -1.42
CA LYS A 166 -13.26 -0.67 -2.51
C LYS A 166 -11.90 -1.34 -2.36
N TRP A 167 -10.84 -0.56 -2.10
CA TRP A 167 -9.50 -1.08 -1.86
C TRP A 167 -9.43 -1.95 -0.61
N HIS A 168 -10.11 -1.57 0.47
CA HIS A 168 -10.20 -2.41 1.67
C HIS A 168 -10.79 -3.79 1.34
N ARG A 169 -11.87 -3.86 0.54
CA ARG A 169 -12.43 -5.15 0.09
C ARG A 169 -11.45 -5.91 -0.81
N ALA A 170 -10.81 -5.24 -1.76
CA ALA A 170 -9.87 -5.84 -2.69
C ALA A 170 -8.65 -6.45 -1.97
N ARG A 171 -8.17 -5.84 -0.86
CA ARG A 171 -7.11 -6.41 -0.02
C ARG A 171 -7.49 -7.73 0.64
N TRP A 172 -8.79 -7.98 0.89
CA TRP A 172 -9.32 -9.24 1.45
C TRP A 172 -9.74 -10.25 0.40
N ASP A 173 -9.81 -9.86 -0.86
CA ASP A 173 -10.31 -10.72 -1.92
C ASP A 173 -9.23 -11.71 -2.38
N ARG A 174 -9.67 -12.84 -2.91
CA ARG A 174 -8.81 -13.99 -3.18
C ARG A 174 -8.77 -14.32 -4.66
N TRP A 175 -7.59 -14.28 -5.26
CA TRP A 175 -7.37 -14.50 -6.69
C TRP A 175 -8.02 -15.79 -7.22
N HIS A 176 -8.04 -16.88 -6.45
CA HIS A 176 -8.60 -18.16 -6.91
C HIS A 176 -10.13 -18.16 -7.04
N ASN A 177 -10.84 -17.15 -6.51
CA ASN A 177 -12.27 -16.94 -6.73
C ASN A 177 -12.56 -16.36 -8.12
N HIS A 178 -11.59 -15.73 -8.74
CA HIS A 178 -11.74 -15.02 -10.02
C HIS A 178 -11.06 -15.77 -11.17
N TYR A 179 -9.93 -16.38 -10.92
CA TYR A 179 -9.19 -17.13 -11.95
C TYR A 179 -9.95 -18.42 -12.37
N PRO A 180 -10.01 -18.76 -13.67
CA PRO A 180 -9.42 -18.07 -14.81
C PRO A 180 -10.35 -17.06 -15.51
N PHE A 181 -11.48 -16.68 -14.92
CA PHE A 181 -12.54 -15.89 -15.53
C PHE A 181 -12.45 -14.42 -15.09
N PHE A 182 -11.49 -13.72 -15.63
CA PHE A 182 -11.30 -12.29 -15.33
C PHE A 182 -10.64 -11.58 -16.51
N GLU A 183 -10.79 -10.26 -16.53
CA GLU A 183 -10.08 -9.38 -17.46
C GLU A 183 -9.23 -8.39 -16.65
N ILE A 184 -7.97 -8.24 -17.03
CA ILE A 184 -7.07 -7.27 -16.42
C ILE A 184 -7.00 -6.03 -17.30
N PRO A 185 -7.15 -4.82 -16.72
CA PRO A 185 -7.02 -3.58 -17.46
C PRO A 185 -5.71 -3.49 -18.23
N ASP A 186 -5.78 -2.87 -19.41
CA ASP A 186 -4.62 -2.61 -20.27
C ASP A 186 -3.88 -3.87 -20.78
N GLY A 187 -4.47 -5.06 -20.64
CA GLY A 187 -3.88 -6.34 -21.07
C GLY A 187 -2.62 -6.72 -20.30
N LYS A 188 -2.43 -6.19 -19.10
CA LYS A 188 -1.29 -6.47 -18.23
C LYS A 188 -1.44 -7.79 -17.48
N THR A 189 -0.36 -8.23 -16.85
CA THR A 189 -0.38 -9.37 -15.92
C THR A 189 -0.56 -8.88 -14.49
N LEU A 190 -1.52 -9.45 -13.77
CA LEU A 190 -1.74 -9.16 -12.35
C LEU A 190 -0.80 -10.00 -11.48
N VAL A 191 -0.07 -9.37 -10.56
CA VAL A 191 0.77 -10.03 -9.57
C VAL A 191 0.14 -9.85 -8.20
N VAL A 192 -0.16 -10.98 -7.51
CA VAL A 192 -0.94 -11.00 -6.26
C VAL A 192 -0.28 -11.80 -5.15
N GLY A 193 -0.59 -11.42 -3.90
CA GLY A 193 -0.29 -12.15 -2.67
C GLY A 193 -1.54 -12.70 -1.99
N HIS A 194 -1.64 -12.51 -0.65
CA HIS A 194 -2.77 -12.78 0.23
C HIS A 194 -3.28 -14.22 0.27
N THR A 195 -3.29 -14.87 -0.84
CA THR A 195 -3.80 -16.24 -0.97
C THR A 195 -2.67 -17.17 -1.38
N PRO A 196 -2.36 -18.16 -0.53
CA PRO A 196 -1.24 -19.07 -0.76
C PRO A 196 -1.26 -19.74 -2.14
N CYS A 197 -0.08 -19.85 -2.73
CA CYS A 197 0.10 -20.41 -4.08
C CYS A 197 -0.33 -21.86 -4.23
N TYR A 198 -0.48 -22.62 -3.12
CA TYR A 198 -0.97 -24.00 -3.17
C TYR A 198 -2.42 -24.12 -3.70
N TYR A 199 -3.22 -23.04 -3.64
CA TYR A 199 -4.52 -23.00 -4.32
C TYR A 199 -4.42 -23.15 -5.84
N GLY A 200 -3.23 -22.97 -6.42
CA GLY A 200 -2.95 -23.25 -7.83
C GLY A 200 -3.23 -24.69 -8.24
N SER A 201 -3.18 -25.67 -7.31
CA SER A 201 -3.56 -27.06 -7.57
C SER A 201 -5.00 -27.24 -8.04
N MET A 202 -5.88 -26.27 -7.75
CA MET A 202 -7.27 -26.27 -8.26
C MET A 202 -7.31 -26.12 -9.78
N PHE A 203 -6.35 -25.45 -10.38
CA PHE A 203 -6.28 -25.09 -11.81
C PHE A 203 -5.21 -25.87 -12.57
N ASP A 204 -4.11 -26.23 -11.92
CA ASP A 204 -3.02 -27.03 -12.46
C ASP A 204 -2.88 -28.35 -11.70
N LYS A 205 -3.34 -29.43 -12.29
CA LYS A 205 -3.34 -30.78 -11.69
C LYS A 205 -1.95 -31.42 -11.58
N SER A 206 -0.91 -30.80 -12.15
CA SER A 206 0.48 -31.23 -11.92
C SER A 206 1.04 -30.76 -10.58
N ARG A 207 0.39 -29.77 -9.91
CA ARG A 207 0.76 -29.24 -8.62
C ARG A 207 0.17 -30.10 -7.48
N SER A 208 0.92 -30.25 -6.40
CA SER A 208 0.37 -30.81 -5.15
C SER A 208 -0.42 -29.75 -4.40
N ASP A 209 -1.34 -30.19 -3.51
CA ASP A 209 -2.11 -29.32 -2.62
C ASP A 209 -1.27 -28.59 -1.56
N TYR A 210 0.02 -28.87 -1.50
CA TYR A 210 1.00 -28.24 -0.59
C TYR A 210 2.09 -27.47 -1.33
N ASP A 211 1.99 -27.34 -2.66
CA ASP A 211 2.98 -26.63 -3.46
C ASP A 211 2.83 -25.12 -3.29
N CYS A 212 3.65 -24.54 -2.41
CA CYS A 212 3.71 -23.10 -2.16
C CYS A 212 4.60 -22.33 -3.14
N SER A 213 5.15 -22.96 -4.19
CA SER A 213 5.92 -22.25 -5.22
C SER A 213 5.00 -21.29 -6.02
N ILE A 214 5.58 -20.26 -6.64
CA ILE A 214 4.84 -19.28 -7.44
C ILE A 214 3.90 -19.99 -8.42
N PHE A 215 2.66 -19.54 -8.46
CA PHE A 215 1.68 -19.98 -9.47
C PHE A 215 1.67 -19.00 -10.64
N TYR A 216 1.87 -19.54 -11.82
CA TYR A 216 1.80 -18.80 -13.08
C TYR A 216 0.55 -19.22 -13.84
N GLY A 217 -0.41 -18.31 -13.93
CA GLY A 217 -1.63 -18.45 -14.72
C GLY A 217 -1.62 -17.54 -15.94
N ASP A 218 -2.64 -17.67 -16.80
CA ASP A 218 -2.85 -16.74 -17.90
C ASP A 218 -3.27 -15.37 -17.34
N GLY A 219 -2.47 -14.34 -17.58
CA GLY A 219 -2.67 -12.99 -17.06
C GLY A 219 -2.50 -12.85 -15.53
N LEU A 220 -2.01 -13.89 -14.80
CA LEU A 220 -1.89 -13.89 -13.34
C LEU A 220 -0.58 -14.52 -12.85
N VAL A 221 0.05 -13.90 -11.87
CA VAL A 221 1.15 -14.47 -11.09
C VAL A 221 0.80 -14.36 -9.60
N ALA A 222 0.59 -15.49 -8.90
CA ALA A 222 0.37 -15.50 -7.46
C ALA A 222 1.68 -15.89 -6.74
N ILE A 223 2.07 -15.10 -5.71
CA ILE A 223 3.39 -15.21 -5.10
C ILE A 223 3.40 -15.47 -3.59
N ASP A 224 2.24 -15.58 -2.92
CA ASP A 224 2.19 -15.91 -1.49
C ASP A 224 2.74 -17.32 -1.24
N GLY A 225 3.93 -17.39 -0.67
CA GLY A 225 4.63 -18.64 -0.32
C GLY A 225 4.16 -19.28 0.98
N ALA A 226 3.16 -18.74 1.68
CA ALA A 226 2.72 -19.14 3.00
C ALA A 226 3.89 -19.18 4.02
N ALA A 227 4.66 -18.09 4.12
CA ALA A 227 5.98 -18.03 4.76
C ALA A 227 6.02 -18.63 6.17
N VAL A 228 5.00 -18.40 6.99
CA VAL A 228 4.94 -18.92 8.38
C VAL A 228 4.90 -20.45 8.42
N SER A 229 4.25 -21.10 7.47
CA SER A 229 4.11 -22.56 7.44
C SER A 229 5.14 -23.24 6.56
N SER A 230 5.52 -22.63 5.44
CA SER A 230 6.49 -23.18 4.49
C SER A 230 7.95 -22.89 4.90
N GLY A 231 8.17 -21.82 5.69
CA GLY A 231 9.50 -21.30 5.99
C GLY A 231 10.17 -20.59 4.81
N ASN A 232 9.42 -20.26 3.74
CA ASN A 232 9.95 -19.67 2.53
C ASN A 232 9.11 -18.48 2.07
N VAL A 233 9.78 -17.42 1.62
CA VAL A 233 9.17 -16.27 0.94
C VAL A 233 9.47 -16.40 -0.54
N ASN A 234 8.45 -16.47 -1.38
CA ASN A 234 8.63 -16.48 -2.82
C ASN A 234 9.14 -15.12 -3.32
N VAL A 235 10.03 -15.16 -4.31
CA VAL A 235 10.54 -13.95 -4.99
C VAL A 235 10.22 -14.08 -6.47
N PHE A 236 9.28 -13.29 -6.95
CA PHE A 236 9.03 -13.12 -8.39
C PHE A 236 10.04 -12.14 -8.96
N VAL A 237 10.84 -12.59 -9.91
CA VAL A 237 11.89 -11.77 -10.54
C VAL A 237 11.53 -11.52 -12.00
N THR A 238 11.52 -10.25 -12.41
CA THR A 238 11.30 -9.83 -13.78
C THR A 238 12.09 -8.56 -14.11
N GLU A 239 12.17 -8.21 -15.38
CA GLU A 239 12.66 -6.92 -15.84
C GLU A 239 11.54 -6.20 -16.58
N ASP A 240 11.28 -4.96 -16.21
CA ASP A 240 10.24 -4.17 -16.86
C ASP A 240 10.52 -2.66 -16.80
N GLU A 241 9.71 -1.87 -17.47
CA GLU A 241 9.78 -0.41 -17.46
C GLU A 241 8.84 0.16 -16.40
N ILE A 242 9.37 0.97 -15.51
CA ILE A 242 8.58 1.77 -14.57
C ILE A 242 8.41 3.19 -15.10
N ILE A 243 7.27 3.78 -14.79
CA ILE A 243 7.03 5.19 -15.08
C ILE A 243 7.80 6.03 -14.06
N ILE A 244 8.61 6.96 -14.54
CA ILE A 244 9.31 7.89 -13.65
C ILE A 244 8.28 8.86 -13.05
N PRO A 245 8.25 9.01 -11.70
CA PRO A 245 7.36 9.93 -11.03
C PRO A 245 7.49 11.36 -11.54
N VAL A 246 6.37 11.99 -11.87
CA VAL A 246 6.32 13.38 -12.29
C VAL A 246 6.15 14.26 -11.05
N THR A 247 6.71 15.46 -11.07
CA THR A 247 6.48 16.46 -10.03
C THR A 247 5.42 17.45 -10.50
N HIS A 248 4.28 17.44 -9.81
CA HIS A 248 3.22 18.42 -9.98
C HIS A 248 3.42 19.58 -9.00
N THR A 249 3.10 20.78 -9.43
CA THR A 249 3.23 21.97 -8.60
C THR A 249 1.85 22.44 -8.15
N VAL A 250 1.67 22.63 -6.86
CA VAL A 250 0.45 23.20 -6.26
C VAL A 250 0.86 24.34 -5.33
N ASP A 251 0.26 25.49 -5.45
CA ASP A 251 0.50 26.61 -4.56
C ASP A 251 -0.49 26.56 -3.39
N LEU A 252 0.04 26.60 -2.18
CA LEU A 252 -0.72 26.55 -0.93
C LEU A 252 -0.62 27.87 -0.16
N THR A 253 -1.60 28.13 0.68
CA THR A 253 -1.57 29.24 1.65
C THR A 253 -0.67 28.92 2.84
N ALA A 254 -0.29 29.94 3.62
CA ALA A 254 0.54 29.77 4.82
C ALA A 254 -0.12 28.90 5.89
N ASP A 255 -1.45 28.89 5.98
CA ASP A 255 -2.18 28.10 6.95
C ASP A 255 -2.23 26.63 6.57
N GLU A 256 -2.45 26.32 5.28
CA GLU A 256 -2.36 24.96 4.73
C GLU A 256 -0.98 24.32 5.01
N ILE A 257 0.07 25.10 4.86
CA ILE A 257 1.44 24.63 5.08
C ILE A 257 1.72 24.34 6.55
N ARG A 258 1.20 25.16 7.47
CA ARG A 258 1.36 24.90 8.91
C ARG A 258 0.71 23.59 9.34
N GLU A 259 -0.43 23.25 8.76
CA GLU A 259 -1.10 21.98 9.07
C GLU A 259 -0.31 20.79 8.49
N LEU A 260 0.18 20.88 7.24
CA LEU A 260 1.06 19.87 6.64
C LEU A 260 2.34 19.61 7.45
N SER A 261 2.89 20.67 8.08
CA SER A 261 4.12 20.56 8.86
C SER A 261 3.96 19.87 10.21
N ARG A 262 2.73 19.61 10.66
CA ARG A 262 2.41 19.02 11.97
C ARG A 262 2.26 17.50 11.97
N GLY A 263 2.08 16.89 10.81
CA GLY A 263 1.78 15.46 10.73
C GLY A 263 2.55 14.73 9.60
N GLY A 264 2.71 13.42 9.72
CA GLY A 264 3.44 12.59 8.77
C GLY A 264 2.69 12.33 7.46
N VAL A 265 1.37 12.15 7.49
CA VAL A 265 0.52 11.88 6.34
C VAL A 265 -0.64 12.85 6.30
N SER A 266 -0.87 13.46 5.16
CA SER A 266 -1.91 14.46 4.97
C SER A 266 -2.75 14.16 3.73
N CYS A 267 -3.94 14.76 3.66
CA CYS A 267 -4.78 14.70 2.48
C CYS A 267 -4.90 16.07 1.82
N LEU A 268 -4.82 16.09 0.51
CA LEU A 268 -5.07 17.27 -0.32
C LEU A 268 -6.27 17.02 -1.22
N LEU A 269 -7.15 17.99 -1.33
CA LEU A 269 -8.32 17.95 -2.21
C LEU A 269 -8.09 18.87 -3.41
N LEU A 270 -8.28 18.36 -4.61
CA LEU A 270 -8.18 19.11 -5.86
C LEU A 270 -9.43 18.87 -6.73
N PRO A 271 -9.99 19.87 -7.43
CA PRO A 271 -10.96 19.62 -8.47
C PRO A 271 -10.36 18.68 -9.53
N PHE A 272 -11.11 17.66 -9.95
CA PHE A 272 -10.62 16.68 -10.94
C PHE A 272 -10.69 17.25 -12.36
N THR A 273 -9.89 18.29 -12.62
CA THR A 273 -9.80 19.01 -13.90
C THR A 273 -8.35 19.30 -14.26
N GLY A 274 -8.10 19.53 -15.53
CA GLY A 274 -6.77 19.97 -16.02
C GLY A 274 -5.64 19.03 -15.60
N GLU A 275 -4.63 19.57 -14.90
CA GLU A 275 -3.45 18.80 -14.48
C GLU A 275 -3.77 17.73 -13.44
N ALA A 276 -4.80 17.92 -12.62
CA ALA A 276 -5.18 16.94 -11.59
C ALA A 276 -5.59 15.60 -12.19
N THR A 277 -6.10 15.55 -13.41
CA THR A 277 -6.45 14.30 -14.10
C THR A 277 -5.25 13.42 -14.44
N GLY A 278 -4.04 13.98 -14.39
CA GLY A 278 -2.79 13.28 -14.69
C GLY A 278 -2.03 12.76 -13.46
N ILE A 279 -2.48 13.09 -12.23
CA ILE A 279 -1.79 12.69 -11.01
C ILE A 279 -1.98 11.20 -10.74
N ARG A 280 -0.90 10.52 -10.38
CA ARG A 280 -0.86 9.07 -10.10
C ARG A 280 -0.14 8.78 -8.79
N ILE A 281 -0.39 7.62 -8.21
CA ILE A 281 0.39 7.07 -7.10
C ILE A 281 1.88 7.07 -7.48
N GLY A 282 2.72 7.50 -6.55
CA GLY A 282 4.17 7.64 -6.73
C GLY A 282 4.60 9.00 -7.27
N ASP A 283 3.72 9.80 -7.85
CA ASP A 283 4.06 11.16 -8.27
C ASP A 283 4.45 12.03 -7.07
N ARG A 284 5.13 13.14 -7.34
CA ARG A 284 5.53 14.11 -6.34
C ARG A 284 4.67 15.36 -6.44
N LEU A 285 4.31 15.91 -5.30
CA LEU A 285 3.70 17.23 -5.20
C LEU A 285 4.70 18.20 -4.64
N SER A 286 5.03 19.23 -5.41
CA SER A 286 5.83 20.37 -4.96
C SER A 286 4.89 21.50 -4.55
N LEU A 287 4.73 21.68 -3.25
CA LEU A 287 3.83 22.65 -2.66
C LEU A 287 4.57 23.96 -2.42
N GLY A 288 4.17 25.02 -3.12
CA GLY A 288 4.74 26.34 -2.98
C GLY A 288 4.24 27.03 -1.71
N THR A 289 5.13 27.68 -0.98
CA THR A 289 4.82 28.43 0.24
C THR A 289 4.85 29.94 -0.03
N PRO A 290 4.13 30.77 0.72
CA PRO A 290 4.08 32.22 0.53
C PRO A 290 5.44 32.93 0.68
N ASP A 291 6.41 32.32 1.38
CA ASP A 291 7.78 32.83 1.49
C ASP A 291 8.69 32.40 0.34
N GLY A 292 8.15 31.68 -0.65
CA GLY A 292 8.86 31.19 -1.83
C GLY A 292 9.62 29.87 -1.61
N SER A 293 9.55 29.26 -0.41
CA SER A 293 10.05 27.91 -0.20
C SER A 293 9.14 26.86 -0.80
N ARG A 294 9.59 25.60 -0.89
CA ARG A 294 8.78 24.50 -1.42
C ARG A 294 8.93 23.26 -0.55
N LEU A 295 7.80 22.61 -0.32
CA LEU A 295 7.76 21.30 0.32
C LEU A 295 7.43 20.25 -0.75
N THR A 296 8.07 19.08 -0.66
CA THR A 296 7.83 17.99 -1.62
C THR A 296 7.29 16.77 -0.87
N PHE A 297 6.17 16.27 -1.35
CA PHE A 297 5.49 15.09 -0.84
C PHE A 297 5.35 14.04 -1.94
N THR A 298 5.16 12.77 -1.55
CA THR A 298 4.82 11.69 -2.46
C THR A 298 3.32 11.43 -2.42
N VAL A 299 2.70 11.16 -3.56
CA VAL A 299 1.30 10.72 -3.65
C VAL A 299 1.22 9.23 -3.33
N ASN A 300 0.62 8.87 -2.21
CA ASN A 300 0.52 7.48 -1.76
C ASN A 300 -0.78 6.82 -2.20
N ALA A 301 -1.86 7.59 -2.28
CA ALA A 301 -3.14 7.12 -2.81
C ALA A 301 -3.89 8.23 -3.53
N THR A 302 -4.72 7.83 -4.47
CA THR A 302 -5.63 8.72 -5.23
C THR A 302 -7.05 8.20 -5.09
N ARG A 303 -8.01 9.08 -4.77
CA ARG A 303 -9.43 8.75 -4.61
C ARG A 303 -10.28 9.73 -5.41
N LEU A 304 -11.16 9.25 -6.26
CA LEU A 304 -12.10 10.11 -6.97
C LEU A 304 -13.44 10.13 -6.23
N CYS A 305 -13.81 11.30 -5.75
CA CYS A 305 -15.07 11.53 -5.06
C CYS A 305 -16.04 12.25 -6.01
N ALA A 306 -17.09 11.55 -6.41
CA ALA A 306 -18.10 12.08 -7.33
C ALA A 306 -19.14 12.96 -6.62
N ASP A 307 -19.30 12.83 -5.31
CA ASP A 307 -20.28 13.52 -4.49
C ASP A 307 -19.78 13.74 -3.05
N LEU A 308 -20.53 14.52 -2.28
CA LEU A 308 -20.19 14.87 -0.88
C LEU A 308 -20.21 13.65 0.05
N ASP A 309 -21.11 12.69 -0.17
CA ASP A 309 -21.21 11.51 0.68
C ASP A 309 -19.97 10.62 0.50
N THR A 310 -19.54 10.41 -0.74
CA THR A 310 -18.29 9.71 -1.06
C THR A 310 -17.10 10.43 -0.43
N LEU A 311 -17.01 11.76 -0.56
CA LEU A 311 -15.92 12.54 0.01
C LEU A 311 -15.90 12.46 1.54
N GLN A 312 -17.05 12.52 2.22
CA GLN A 312 -17.12 12.41 3.67
C GLN A 312 -16.68 11.03 4.15
N ASN A 313 -17.09 9.97 3.45
CA ASN A 313 -16.67 8.60 3.76
C ASN A 313 -15.16 8.42 3.58
N GLU A 314 -14.58 8.93 2.50
CA GLU A 314 -13.13 8.87 2.28
C GLU A 314 -12.36 9.67 3.35
N ARG A 315 -12.83 10.86 3.70
CA ARG A 315 -12.20 11.69 4.75
C ARG A 315 -12.20 11.04 6.12
N PHE A 316 -13.19 10.20 6.42
CA PHE A 316 -13.27 9.49 7.70
C PHE A 316 -12.09 8.51 7.90
N HIS A 317 -11.54 7.99 6.81
CA HIS A 317 -10.37 7.09 6.86
C HIS A 317 -9.04 7.83 7.09
N TYR A 318 -9.03 9.16 6.96
CA TYR A 318 -7.82 9.98 7.08
C TYR A 318 -8.08 11.13 8.05
N ASP A 319 -7.63 11.00 9.30
CA ASP A 319 -7.86 11.98 10.39
C ASP A 319 -7.28 13.39 10.13
N ALA A 320 -6.49 13.55 9.09
CA ALA A 320 -5.72 14.76 8.79
C ALA A 320 -6.10 15.38 7.43
N CYS A 321 -7.38 15.43 7.07
CA CYS A 321 -7.79 16.24 5.91
C CYS A 321 -7.75 17.73 6.26
N LEU A 322 -6.90 18.46 5.55
CA LEU A 322 -6.68 19.88 5.73
C LEU A 322 -7.95 20.69 5.46
N PRO A 323 -8.41 21.53 6.39
CA PRO A 323 -9.28 22.64 6.03
C PRO A 323 -8.44 23.64 5.24
N SER A 324 -8.81 23.90 3.99
CA SER A 324 -8.00 24.78 3.14
C SER A 324 -8.86 25.49 2.11
N PRO A 325 -8.44 26.66 1.61
CA PRO A 325 -9.07 27.29 0.45
C PRO A 325 -9.13 26.38 -0.77
N THR A 326 -8.16 25.46 -0.92
CA THR A 326 -8.16 24.44 -1.97
C THR A 326 -9.30 23.44 -1.75
N ALA A 327 -9.54 23.03 -0.47
CA ALA A 327 -10.67 22.20 -0.12
C ALA A 327 -12.01 22.93 -0.37
N ASP A 328 -12.12 24.21 -0.05
CA ASP A 328 -13.32 25.00 -0.32
C ASP A 328 -13.59 25.11 -1.84
N ALA A 329 -12.55 25.32 -2.65
CA ALA A 329 -12.66 25.33 -4.11
C ALA A 329 -13.08 23.96 -4.64
N ALA A 330 -12.51 22.87 -4.12
CA ALA A 330 -12.87 21.50 -4.49
C ALA A 330 -14.31 21.16 -4.09
N LEU A 331 -14.76 21.57 -2.90
CA LEU A 331 -16.14 21.38 -2.43
C LEU A 331 -17.14 22.20 -3.26
N THR A 332 -16.77 23.41 -3.68
CA THR A 332 -17.58 24.23 -4.57
C THR A 332 -17.73 23.56 -5.93
N ALA A 333 -16.62 23.12 -6.52
CA ALA A 333 -16.61 22.42 -7.80
C ALA A 333 -17.42 21.11 -7.75
N LEU A 334 -17.35 20.37 -6.64
CA LEU A 334 -18.13 19.16 -6.40
C LEU A 334 -19.63 19.47 -6.34
N GLY A 335 -20.03 20.58 -5.68
CA GLY A 335 -21.42 21.07 -5.68
C GLY A 335 -21.93 21.49 -7.06
N GLU A 336 -21.04 21.83 -7.98
CA GLU A 336 -21.31 22.15 -9.39
C GLU A 336 -21.24 20.93 -10.33
N GLY A 337 -21.03 19.73 -9.78
CA GLY A 337 -20.98 18.46 -10.51
C GLY A 337 -19.60 18.09 -11.07
N THR A 338 -18.53 18.78 -10.65
CA THR A 338 -17.15 18.41 -10.99
C THR A 338 -16.59 17.48 -9.91
N PRO A 339 -16.17 16.24 -10.22
CA PRO A 339 -15.58 15.32 -9.25
C PRO A 339 -14.35 15.92 -8.57
N THR A 340 -14.11 15.54 -7.33
CA THR A 340 -12.95 15.96 -6.54
C THR A 340 -11.97 14.82 -6.39
N LEU A 341 -10.69 15.10 -6.63
CA LEU A 341 -9.58 14.18 -6.37
C LEU A 341 -9.06 14.40 -4.95
N LEU A 342 -9.14 13.36 -4.13
CA LEU A 342 -8.49 13.31 -2.82
C LEU A 342 -7.16 12.61 -2.98
N LEU A 343 -6.08 13.27 -2.60
CA LEU A 343 -4.71 12.75 -2.60
C LEU A 343 -4.26 12.48 -1.17
N VAL A 344 -3.77 11.27 -0.90
CA VAL A 344 -3.04 10.95 0.33
C VAL A 344 -1.56 11.18 0.06
N ILE A 345 -0.92 12.02 0.86
CA ILE A 345 0.47 12.46 0.66
C ILE A 345 1.30 12.29 1.92
N SER A 346 2.56 11.93 1.77
CA SER A 346 3.54 11.82 2.86
C SER A 346 4.92 12.36 2.49
#